data_b734bb9e12c539c57fa7c7ea6b4a5435
#
_entry.id   b734bb9e12c539c57fa7c7ea6b4a5435
#
_cell.length_a   1.000
_cell.length_b   1.000
_cell.length_c   1.000
_cell.angle_alpha   90.00
_cell.angle_beta   90.00
_cell.angle_gamma   90.00
#
_symmetry.space_group_name_H-M   'P 1'
#
loop_
_entity.id
_entity.type
_entity.pdbx_description
1 polymer ?
#
loop_
_entity_poly.entity_id
_entity_poly.type
_entity_poly.pdbx_seq_one_letter_code
_entity_poly.pdbx_strand_id
1 'polypeptide(L)'
;MTINQLLQKLEPTSPILQANFGIERESLRVDRQGKLAHTPHPSCLGARSFHPYIQTDFCEFQMELITPVAKSTTETRRFLGAITDVAGRSISKDELLWPLSMPPRIKAQEIQVAQLENEFERHYRNYLAEKYGTKLQAISGIHYNMELGKDLVEALFKESDQTDMIAFKNALYLKLAQNYLRYRWVITYLFGAAPVAEQGFFDQEVPEPVRSFRNSDHGYVNKEEIQVSFASLEDYVSAIENYIEQGDLIAEKEFYSAVRFRGQKVNRSFLDKGITYLEFRNFDLNPFERIGISQTTMDTVHLLLLAFLWMDAPENVDQALAQGHALNEKVALSHPLEPLPSEAETQNITTALDQLVQHFGLSEYHQGL
;
A
#
# COMPACT_ATOMS: atom_id res chain seq x y z
N MET A 1 -21.53 -10.60 -18.58
CA MET A 1 -20.22 -11.33 -18.48
C MET A 1 -19.46 -10.87 -17.28
N THR A 2 -18.66 -11.74 -16.64
CA THR A 2 -17.77 -11.35 -15.53
C THR A 2 -16.48 -10.72 -16.05
N ILE A 3 -15.76 -9.99 -15.22
CA ILE A 3 -14.50 -9.30 -15.61
C ILE A 3 -13.44 -10.30 -16.10
N ASN A 4 -13.30 -11.48 -15.45
CA ASN A 4 -12.37 -12.50 -15.91
C ASN A 4 -12.75 -13.05 -17.29
N GLN A 5 -14.05 -13.27 -17.57
CA GLN A 5 -14.52 -13.66 -18.90
C GLN A 5 -14.22 -12.59 -19.95
N LEU A 6 -14.30 -11.30 -19.61
CA LEU A 6 -13.92 -10.21 -20.50
C LEU A 6 -12.41 -10.21 -20.78
N LEU A 7 -11.58 -10.43 -19.75
CA LEU A 7 -10.13 -10.56 -19.93
C LEU A 7 -9.75 -11.74 -20.85
N GLN A 8 -10.43 -12.87 -20.69
CA GLN A 8 -10.23 -14.06 -21.54
C GLN A 8 -10.65 -13.86 -23.00
N LYS A 9 -11.48 -12.87 -23.29
CA LYS A 9 -11.86 -12.51 -24.68
C LYS A 9 -10.88 -11.56 -25.37
N LEU A 10 -10.04 -10.86 -24.59
CA LEU A 10 -9.06 -9.98 -25.18
C LEU A 10 -8.06 -10.76 -26.03
N GLU A 11 -7.65 -10.17 -27.14
CA GLU A 11 -6.59 -10.73 -27.98
C GLU A 11 -5.26 -10.80 -27.21
N PRO A 12 -4.40 -11.80 -27.48
CA PRO A 12 -3.09 -11.93 -26.82
C PRO A 12 -2.20 -10.68 -26.95
N THR A 13 -2.40 -9.89 -27.99
CA THR A 13 -1.67 -8.64 -28.26
C THR A 13 -2.24 -7.42 -27.51
N SER A 14 -3.32 -7.60 -26.74
CA SER A 14 -3.92 -6.51 -25.97
C SER A 14 -2.94 -5.96 -24.92
N PRO A 15 -3.03 -4.65 -24.60
CA PRO A 15 -2.03 -3.98 -23.77
C PRO A 15 -2.20 -4.27 -22.27
N ILE A 16 -2.22 -5.55 -21.87
CA ILE A 16 -2.48 -5.99 -20.48
C ILE A 16 -1.49 -5.42 -19.48
N LEU A 17 -0.23 -5.21 -19.88
CA LEU A 17 0.81 -4.65 -19.02
C LEU A 17 0.78 -3.11 -18.96
N GLN A 18 -0.11 -2.45 -19.72
CA GLN A 18 -0.19 -1.00 -19.68
C GLN A 18 -0.84 -0.53 -18.40
N ALA A 19 -0.09 0.25 -17.62
CA ALA A 19 -0.53 0.85 -16.37
C ALA A 19 0.27 2.12 -16.07
N ASN A 20 -0.27 2.96 -15.18
CA ASN A 20 0.46 4.06 -14.58
C ASN A 20 0.81 3.70 -13.13
N PHE A 21 2.00 4.12 -12.69
CA PHE A 21 2.55 3.77 -11.38
C PHE A 21 2.99 5.00 -10.61
N GLY A 22 2.95 4.88 -9.29
CA GLY A 22 3.54 5.81 -8.35
C GLY A 22 3.98 5.09 -7.08
N ILE A 23 4.99 5.62 -6.42
CA ILE A 23 5.47 5.14 -5.12
C ILE A 23 5.48 6.31 -4.13
N GLU A 24 5.00 6.02 -2.92
CA GLU A 24 5.21 6.83 -1.73
C GLU A 24 6.09 6.02 -0.77
N ARG A 25 7.22 6.56 -0.39
CA ARG A 25 8.15 5.91 0.54
C ARG A 25 8.29 6.76 1.78
N GLU A 26 7.94 6.19 2.92
CA GLU A 26 8.20 6.77 4.23
C GLU A 26 9.58 6.34 4.73
N SER A 27 10.25 7.20 5.51
CA SER A 27 11.52 6.87 6.15
C SER A 27 11.83 7.85 7.28
N LEU A 28 12.18 7.32 8.45
CA LEU A 28 12.64 8.13 9.56
C LEU A 28 14.04 8.69 9.29
N ARG A 29 14.33 9.89 9.81
CA ARG A 29 15.69 10.43 9.86
C ARG A 29 16.33 10.01 11.18
N VAL A 30 17.55 9.52 11.09
CA VAL A 30 18.36 9.09 12.23
C VAL A 30 19.76 9.67 12.14
N ASP A 31 20.44 9.79 13.28
CA ASP A 31 21.86 10.09 13.30
C ASP A 31 22.70 8.84 12.90
N ARG A 32 24.03 9.00 12.84
CA ARG A 32 24.93 7.90 12.48
C ARG A 32 25.01 6.78 13.52
N GLN A 33 24.43 6.97 14.71
CA GLN A 33 24.30 5.98 15.77
C GLN A 33 22.91 5.30 15.77
N GLY A 34 22.05 5.64 14.79
CA GLY A 34 20.70 5.09 14.68
C GLY A 34 19.68 5.69 15.64
N LYS A 35 19.99 6.84 16.29
CA LYS A 35 19.02 7.57 17.11
C LYS A 35 18.21 8.52 16.24
N LEU A 36 16.95 8.78 16.65
CA LEU A 36 16.10 9.74 15.93
C LEU A 36 16.79 11.10 15.79
N ALA A 37 16.72 11.67 14.59
CA ALA A 37 17.14 13.03 14.33
C ALA A 37 16.10 14.00 14.90
N HIS A 38 16.57 15.01 15.67
CA HIS A 38 15.70 16.06 16.23
C HIS A 38 15.81 17.40 15.47
N THR A 39 16.38 17.36 14.27
CA THR A 39 16.45 18.54 13.40
C THR A 39 15.10 18.78 12.73
N PRO A 40 14.72 20.02 12.44
CA PRO A 40 13.50 20.33 11.71
C PRO A 40 13.57 19.83 10.27
N HIS A 41 12.44 19.88 9.58
CA HIS A 41 12.40 19.61 8.13
C HIS A 41 13.40 20.53 7.39
N PRO A 42 14.20 20.01 6.43
CA PRO A 42 15.23 20.81 5.75
C PRO A 42 14.63 22.03 5.04
N SER A 43 15.04 23.23 5.45
CA SER A 43 14.49 24.49 4.92
C SER A 43 14.74 24.69 3.42
N CYS A 44 15.78 24.06 2.86
CA CYS A 44 16.06 24.09 1.42
C CYS A 44 14.99 23.38 0.57
N LEU A 45 14.16 22.54 1.18
CA LEU A 45 13.02 21.88 0.52
C LEU A 45 11.74 22.74 0.55
N GLY A 46 11.74 23.88 1.25
CA GLY A 46 10.57 24.74 1.38
C GLY A 46 9.50 24.17 2.31
N ALA A 47 8.24 24.53 2.05
CA ALA A 47 7.11 24.12 2.86
C ALA A 47 6.74 22.64 2.60
N ARG A 48 6.88 21.80 3.61
CA ARG A 48 6.64 20.35 3.53
C ARG A 48 5.19 19.98 3.20
N SER A 49 4.20 20.78 3.61
CA SER A 49 2.79 20.54 3.31
C SER A 49 2.44 20.74 1.83
N PHE A 50 3.32 21.38 1.05
CA PHE A 50 3.05 21.76 -0.34
C PHE A 50 4.13 21.30 -1.32
N HIS A 51 5.20 20.68 -0.84
CA HIS A 51 6.23 20.13 -1.73
C HIS A 51 5.66 18.89 -2.44
N PRO A 52 5.74 18.80 -3.79
CA PRO A 52 5.06 17.73 -4.53
C PRO A 52 5.69 16.35 -4.37
N TYR A 53 6.95 16.25 -3.93
CA TYR A 53 7.73 15.01 -3.94
C TYR A 53 8.40 14.66 -2.62
N ILE A 54 8.59 15.63 -1.71
CA ILE A 54 9.26 15.39 -0.43
C ILE A 54 8.47 16.10 0.67
N GLN A 55 7.74 15.33 1.42
CA GLN A 55 6.86 15.79 2.49
C GLN A 55 7.33 15.26 3.85
N THR A 56 6.58 15.55 4.89
CA THR A 56 6.72 14.95 6.21
C THR A 56 5.41 14.22 6.52
N ASP A 57 5.50 12.95 6.86
CA ASP A 57 4.32 12.20 7.23
C ASP A 57 3.88 12.50 8.68
N PHE A 58 3.81 11.53 9.58
CA PHE A 58 3.29 11.71 10.93
C PHE A 58 4.30 12.39 11.87
N CYS A 59 5.55 11.93 11.87
CA CYS A 59 6.60 12.42 12.76
C CYS A 59 7.41 13.56 12.11
N GLU A 60 7.88 14.54 12.91
CA GLU A 60 8.73 15.65 12.42
C GLU A 60 9.97 15.17 11.66
N PHE A 61 10.48 14.00 12.03
CA PHE A 61 11.65 13.36 11.43
C PHE A 61 11.29 12.24 10.43
N GLN A 62 10.03 12.05 10.06
CA GLN A 62 9.59 11.07 9.06
C GLN A 62 9.39 11.74 7.71
N MET A 63 10.31 11.48 6.79
CA MET A 63 10.18 11.95 5.42
C MET A 63 9.30 11.02 4.61
N GLU A 64 8.46 11.61 3.77
CA GLU A 64 7.66 10.92 2.78
C GLU A 64 8.12 11.35 1.38
N LEU A 65 8.56 10.38 0.59
CA LEU A 65 9.10 10.57 -0.75
C LEU A 65 8.10 10.06 -1.78
N ILE A 66 7.55 10.98 -2.58
CA ILE A 66 6.43 10.74 -3.50
C ILE A 66 6.94 10.87 -4.94
N THR A 67 6.75 9.84 -5.77
CA THR A 67 7.13 9.94 -7.19
C THR A 67 6.06 10.66 -8.01
N PRO A 68 6.43 11.32 -9.11
CA PRO A 68 5.45 11.62 -10.15
C PRO A 68 4.87 10.32 -10.73
N VAL A 69 3.73 10.43 -11.39
CA VAL A 69 3.12 9.31 -12.13
C VAL A 69 4.03 8.92 -13.29
N ALA A 70 4.30 7.63 -13.44
CA ALA A 70 5.14 7.06 -14.48
C ALA A 70 4.41 5.94 -15.24
N LYS A 71 4.83 5.66 -16.47
CA LYS A 71 4.21 4.64 -17.33
C LYS A 71 4.85 3.25 -17.21
N SER A 72 5.84 3.11 -16.35
CA SER A 72 6.49 1.82 -16.06
C SER A 72 7.07 1.80 -14.64
N THR A 73 7.20 0.61 -14.10
CA THR A 73 7.87 0.35 -12.82
C THR A 73 9.31 0.82 -12.83
N THR A 74 10.01 0.64 -13.95
CA THR A 74 11.40 1.10 -14.14
C THR A 74 11.52 2.62 -14.06
N GLU A 75 10.62 3.34 -14.71
CA GLU A 75 10.60 4.81 -14.66
C GLU A 75 10.28 5.30 -13.24
N THR A 76 9.26 4.69 -12.60
CA THR A 76 8.89 5.00 -11.21
C THR A 76 10.09 4.80 -10.27
N ARG A 77 10.82 3.68 -10.41
CA ARG A 77 12.01 3.39 -9.61
C ARG A 77 13.12 4.42 -9.83
N ARG A 78 13.32 4.89 -11.07
CA ARG A 78 14.28 5.98 -11.38
C ARG A 78 13.88 7.29 -10.71
N PHE A 79 12.60 7.67 -10.73
CA PHE A 79 12.12 8.86 -10.03
C PHE A 79 12.32 8.74 -8.52
N LEU A 80 11.95 7.60 -7.92
CA LEU A 80 12.16 7.38 -6.48
C LEU A 80 13.65 7.47 -6.12
N GLY A 81 14.54 6.92 -6.96
CA GLY A 81 15.98 7.04 -6.80
C GLY A 81 16.47 8.47 -6.78
N ALA A 82 16.05 9.28 -7.75
CA ALA A 82 16.42 10.69 -7.85
C ALA A 82 15.89 11.50 -6.65
N ILE A 83 14.63 11.29 -6.24
CA ILE A 83 14.03 11.97 -5.08
C ILE A 83 14.76 11.55 -3.80
N THR A 84 15.11 10.27 -3.64
CA THR A 84 15.91 9.79 -2.49
C THR A 84 17.28 10.47 -2.44
N ASP A 85 17.94 10.69 -3.58
CA ASP A 85 19.23 11.40 -3.64
C ASP A 85 19.08 12.87 -3.25
N VAL A 86 18.02 13.55 -3.68
CA VAL A 86 17.71 14.92 -3.28
C VAL A 86 17.46 14.99 -1.77
N ALA A 87 16.60 14.10 -1.23
CA ALA A 87 16.32 14.03 0.19
C ALA A 87 17.60 13.81 1.01
N GLY A 88 18.44 12.84 0.62
CA GLY A 88 19.69 12.53 1.30
C GLY A 88 20.73 13.67 1.27
N ARG A 89 20.68 14.54 0.23
CA ARG A 89 21.53 15.75 0.16
C ARG A 89 20.96 16.95 0.93
N SER A 90 19.67 16.90 1.23
CA SER A 90 18.95 17.99 1.91
C SER A 90 19.00 17.87 3.43
N ILE A 91 19.16 16.66 3.96
CA ILE A 91 19.32 16.42 5.41
C ILE A 91 20.75 16.74 5.88
N SER A 92 20.97 16.80 7.20
CA SER A 92 22.28 17.02 7.78
C SER A 92 23.28 15.92 7.35
N LYS A 93 24.57 16.28 7.24
CA LYS A 93 25.64 15.31 6.94
C LYS A 93 25.77 14.18 7.97
N ASP A 94 25.27 14.42 9.17
CA ASP A 94 25.27 13.45 10.26
C ASP A 94 23.98 12.66 10.36
N GLU A 95 23.04 12.90 9.44
CA GLU A 95 21.78 12.17 9.36
C GLU A 95 21.74 11.16 8.21
N LEU A 96 20.92 10.14 8.38
CA LEU A 96 20.64 9.10 7.40
C LEU A 96 19.12 8.84 7.36
N LEU A 97 18.63 8.33 6.24
CA LEU A 97 17.30 7.76 6.14
C LEU A 97 17.34 6.33 6.69
N TRP A 98 16.50 6.07 7.69
CA TRP A 98 16.38 4.74 8.31
C TRP A 98 15.86 3.72 7.30
N PRO A 99 16.55 2.57 7.09
CA PRO A 99 16.23 1.66 5.99
C PRO A 99 15.16 0.61 6.34
N LEU A 100 14.66 0.58 7.57
CA LEU A 100 13.73 -0.44 8.06
C LEU A 100 12.33 0.15 8.27
N SER A 101 11.31 -0.69 8.12
CA SER A 101 9.94 -0.31 8.43
C SER A 101 9.71 -0.13 9.92
N MET A 102 10.19 -1.06 10.74
CA MET A 102 10.14 -0.88 12.19
C MET A 102 11.14 0.22 12.60
N PRO A 103 10.71 1.17 13.45
CA PRO A 103 11.57 2.28 13.84
C PRO A 103 12.76 1.81 14.69
N PRO A 104 13.84 2.63 14.78
CA PRO A 104 14.91 2.38 15.72
C PRO A 104 14.37 2.46 17.15
N ARG A 105 15.22 2.18 18.14
CA ARG A 105 14.82 2.29 19.54
C ARG A 105 14.32 3.69 19.86
N ILE A 106 13.03 3.79 20.19
CA ILE A 106 12.33 5.05 20.46
C ILE A 106 11.49 4.97 21.73
N LYS A 107 11.29 6.12 22.38
CA LYS A 107 10.28 6.30 23.42
C LYS A 107 9.15 7.15 22.87
N ALA A 108 7.92 6.89 23.31
CA ALA A 108 6.74 7.65 22.85
C ALA A 108 6.92 9.18 23.01
N GLN A 109 7.59 9.61 24.10
CA GLN A 109 7.85 11.01 24.41
C GLN A 109 8.89 11.69 23.48
N GLU A 110 9.70 10.91 22.77
CA GLU A 110 10.69 11.40 21.81
C GLU A 110 10.10 11.66 20.44
N ILE A 111 8.87 11.14 20.19
CA ILE A 111 8.19 11.27 18.90
C ILE A 111 7.43 12.61 18.87
N GLN A 112 7.96 13.54 18.09
CA GLN A 112 7.31 14.82 17.83
C GLN A 112 6.40 14.68 16.62
N VAL A 113 5.14 15.11 16.79
CA VAL A 113 4.19 15.22 15.67
C VAL A 113 4.66 16.30 14.70
N ALA A 114 4.56 16.03 13.41
CA ALA A 114 4.99 16.95 12.35
C ALA A 114 4.33 18.32 12.47
N GLN A 115 5.15 19.39 12.44
CA GLN A 115 4.72 20.79 12.51
C GLN A 115 4.36 21.29 11.12
N LEU A 116 3.25 20.76 10.57
CA LEU A 116 2.80 21.10 9.24
C LEU A 116 2.24 22.52 9.17
N GLU A 117 2.40 23.18 8.02
CA GLU A 117 1.85 24.50 7.73
C GLU A 117 0.31 24.45 7.58
N ASN A 118 -0.24 23.30 7.15
CA ASN A 118 -1.67 23.07 7.08
C ASN A 118 -2.22 22.75 8.49
N GLU A 119 -3.09 23.63 9.03
CA GLU A 119 -3.66 23.49 10.38
C GLU A 119 -4.53 22.24 10.54
N PHE A 120 -5.35 21.91 9.54
CA PHE A 120 -6.18 20.72 9.58
C PHE A 120 -5.32 19.45 9.65
N GLU A 121 -4.26 19.36 8.84
CA GLU A 121 -3.34 18.24 8.83
C GLU A 121 -2.59 18.09 10.15
N ARG A 122 -2.18 19.21 10.76
CA ARG A 122 -1.55 19.21 12.07
C ARG A 122 -2.50 18.75 13.17
N HIS A 123 -3.73 19.26 13.16
CA HIS A 123 -4.78 18.85 14.12
C HIS A 123 -5.09 17.35 13.98
N TYR A 124 -5.25 16.89 12.77
CA TYR A 124 -5.51 15.47 12.47
C TYR A 124 -4.41 14.56 13.03
N ARG A 125 -3.12 14.91 12.87
CA ARG A 125 -2.01 14.10 13.40
C ARG A 125 -1.95 14.10 14.93
N ASN A 126 -2.24 15.22 15.56
CA ASN A 126 -2.36 15.27 17.03
C ASN A 126 -3.50 14.37 17.54
N TYR A 127 -4.64 14.39 16.87
CA TYR A 127 -5.74 13.47 17.18
C TYR A 127 -5.32 12.00 17.03
N LEU A 128 -4.61 11.63 15.97
CA LEU A 128 -4.09 10.27 15.81
C LEU A 128 -3.11 9.89 16.93
N ALA A 129 -2.24 10.82 17.34
CA ALA A 129 -1.32 10.62 18.46
C ALA A 129 -2.04 10.30 19.78
N GLU A 130 -3.13 11.01 20.05
CA GLU A 130 -3.96 10.81 21.24
C GLU A 130 -4.75 9.50 21.18
N LYS A 131 -5.31 9.16 20.02
CA LYS A 131 -6.20 8.00 19.84
C LYS A 131 -5.46 6.67 19.74
N TYR A 132 -4.35 6.62 18.99
CA TYR A 132 -3.62 5.40 18.65
C TYR A 132 -2.21 5.33 19.25
N GLY A 133 -1.75 6.42 19.86
CA GLY A 133 -0.37 6.54 20.33
C GLY A 133 0.61 6.91 19.21
N THR A 134 1.79 7.36 19.57
CA THR A 134 2.80 7.87 18.62
C THR A 134 3.70 6.79 18.03
N LYS A 135 3.97 5.69 18.78
CA LYS A 135 4.92 4.66 18.35
C LYS A 135 4.49 3.96 17.04
N LEU A 136 3.21 3.54 16.95
CA LEU A 136 2.69 2.85 15.77
C LEU A 136 2.70 3.76 14.53
N GLN A 137 2.52 5.06 14.71
CA GLN A 137 2.59 6.06 13.64
C GLN A 137 4.01 6.28 13.11
N ALA A 138 5.03 5.88 13.85
CA ALA A 138 6.44 5.97 13.42
C ALA A 138 6.88 4.76 12.57
N ILE A 139 6.05 3.74 12.42
CA ILE A 139 6.29 2.63 11.49
C ILE A 139 6.24 3.20 10.07
N SER A 140 7.25 2.91 9.28
CA SER A 140 7.39 3.39 7.90
C SER A 140 7.16 2.28 6.89
N GLY A 141 6.73 2.63 5.69
CA GLY A 141 6.48 1.65 4.64
C GLY A 141 6.55 2.26 3.24
N ILE A 142 6.07 1.47 2.29
CA ILE A 142 5.91 1.87 0.91
C ILE A 142 4.44 1.72 0.53
N HIS A 143 3.91 2.74 -0.14
CA HIS A 143 2.64 2.65 -0.85
C HIS A 143 2.92 2.50 -2.34
N TYR A 144 2.35 1.46 -2.91
CA TYR A 144 2.44 1.15 -4.34
C TYR A 144 1.14 1.57 -5.00
N ASN A 145 1.19 2.61 -5.85
CA ASN A 145 0.03 3.15 -6.55
C ASN A 145 -0.01 2.60 -7.97
N MET A 146 -1.18 2.11 -8.40
CA MET A 146 -1.38 1.62 -9.77
C MET A 146 -2.73 2.04 -10.33
N GLU A 147 -2.69 2.63 -11.53
CA GLU A 147 -3.83 2.88 -12.39
C GLU A 147 -3.78 1.93 -13.59
N LEU A 148 -4.88 1.21 -13.87
CA LEU A 148 -5.00 0.37 -15.06
C LEU A 148 -4.89 1.22 -16.32
N GLY A 149 -4.21 0.71 -17.32
CA GLY A 149 -4.04 1.40 -18.59
C GLY A 149 -5.37 1.76 -19.25
N LYS A 150 -5.46 2.97 -19.78
CA LYS A 150 -6.67 3.48 -20.43
C LYS A 150 -7.13 2.55 -21.56
N ASP A 151 -6.20 2.13 -22.41
CA ASP A 151 -6.50 1.29 -23.57
C ASP A 151 -7.01 -0.10 -23.14
N LEU A 152 -6.48 -0.64 -22.02
CA LEU A 152 -6.98 -1.88 -21.43
C LEU A 152 -8.42 -1.73 -20.92
N VAL A 153 -8.69 -0.66 -20.17
CA VAL A 153 -10.04 -0.40 -19.64
C VAL A 153 -11.05 -0.20 -20.77
N GLU A 154 -10.69 0.56 -21.82
CA GLU A 154 -11.54 0.78 -22.98
C GLU A 154 -11.78 -0.51 -23.78
N ALA A 155 -10.77 -1.37 -23.93
CA ALA A 155 -10.91 -2.67 -24.59
C ALA A 155 -11.88 -3.58 -23.82
N LEU A 156 -11.73 -3.67 -22.50
CA LEU A 156 -12.62 -4.46 -21.65
C LEU A 156 -14.06 -3.92 -21.67
N PHE A 157 -14.22 -2.60 -21.62
CA PHE A 157 -15.54 -1.96 -21.68
C PHE A 157 -16.25 -2.26 -23.00
N LYS A 158 -15.54 -2.20 -24.11
CA LYS A 158 -16.08 -2.51 -25.44
C LYS A 158 -16.59 -3.94 -25.56
N GLU A 159 -15.92 -4.91 -24.90
CA GLU A 159 -16.34 -6.31 -24.87
C GLU A 159 -17.47 -6.57 -23.86
N SER A 160 -17.77 -5.61 -22.98
CA SER A 160 -18.82 -5.72 -21.97
C SER A 160 -20.17 -5.28 -22.53
N ASP A 161 -21.26 -5.70 -21.84
CA ASP A 161 -22.62 -5.24 -22.11
C ASP A 161 -22.97 -3.96 -21.32
N GLN A 162 -21.97 -3.33 -20.70
CA GLN A 162 -22.17 -2.14 -19.87
C GLN A 162 -22.24 -0.88 -20.73
N THR A 163 -23.03 0.09 -20.28
CA THR A 163 -23.20 1.38 -20.95
C THR A 163 -22.62 2.55 -20.15
N ASP A 164 -22.29 2.33 -18.89
CA ASP A 164 -21.68 3.32 -17.98
C ASP A 164 -20.21 2.96 -17.73
N MET A 165 -19.30 3.76 -18.30
CA MET A 165 -17.86 3.61 -18.18
C MET A 165 -17.38 3.83 -16.72
N ILE A 166 -18.03 4.72 -15.97
CA ILE A 166 -17.66 5.02 -14.58
C ILE A 166 -18.00 3.81 -13.71
N ALA A 167 -19.22 3.31 -13.79
CA ALA A 167 -19.65 2.11 -13.08
C ALA A 167 -18.79 0.90 -13.44
N PHE A 168 -18.47 0.72 -14.73
CA PHE A 168 -17.60 -0.36 -15.18
C PHE A 168 -16.19 -0.26 -14.60
N LYS A 169 -15.56 0.92 -14.64
CA LYS A 169 -14.23 1.18 -14.07
C LYS A 169 -14.24 0.96 -12.57
N ASN A 170 -15.27 1.39 -11.86
CA ASN A 170 -15.45 1.13 -10.43
C ASN A 170 -15.52 -0.37 -10.14
N ALA A 171 -16.25 -1.15 -10.94
CA ALA A 171 -16.33 -2.59 -10.78
C ALA A 171 -14.97 -3.29 -10.99
N LEU A 172 -14.14 -2.83 -11.94
CA LEU A 172 -12.78 -3.33 -12.14
C LEU A 172 -11.93 -3.12 -10.89
N TYR A 173 -11.91 -1.90 -10.34
CA TYR A 173 -11.10 -1.56 -9.17
C TYR A 173 -11.62 -2.22 -7.89
N LEU A 174 -12.94 -2.31 -7.72
CA LEU A 174 -13.53 -2.99 -6.59
C LEU A 174 -13.15 -4.47 -6.58
N LYS A 175 -13.29 -5.17 -7.71
CA LYS A 175 -12.87 -6.56 -7.85
C LYS A 175 -11.38 -6.75 -7.54
N LEU A 176 -10.53 -5.87 -8.08
CA LEU A 176 -9.09 -5.93 -7.82
C LEU A 176 -8.79 -5.74 -6.32
N ALA A 177 -9.46 -4.79 -5.67
CA ALA A 177 -9.31 -4.56 -4.22
C ALA A 177 -9.77 -5.77 -3.39
N GLN A 178 -10.90 -6.39 -3.75
CA GLN A 178 -11.42 -7.60 -3.09
C GLN A 178 -10.42 -8.76 -3.18
N ASN A 179 -9.93 -9.08 -4.36
CA ASN A 179 -8.95 -10.14 -4.56
C ASN A 179 -7.60 -9.79 -3.91
N TYR A 180 -7.17 -8.54 -3.98
CA TYR A 180 -5.97 -8.10 -3.27
C TYR A 180 -6.10 -8.33 -1.76
N LEU A 181 -7.17 -7.90 -1.13
CA LEU A 181 -7.39 -8.10 0.31
C LEU A 181 -7.47 -9.58 0.69
N ARG A 182 -8.06 -10.41 -0.19
CA ARG A 182 -8.13 -11.86 -0.01
C ARG A 182 -6.76 -12.54 -0.08
N TYR A 183 -5.88 -12.09 -1.01
CA TYR A 183 -4.62 -12.76 -1.31
C TYR A 183 -3.37 -11.95 -0.93
N ARG A 184 -3.51 -10.81 -0.23
CA ARG A 184 -2.37 -9.95 0.17
C ARG A 184 -1.31 -10.67 1.00
N TRP A 185 -1.66 -11.78 1.62
CA TRP A 185 -0.74 -12.62 2.37
C TRP A 185 0.46 -13.08 1.52
N VAL A 186 0.30 -13.26 0.21
CA VAL A 186 1.41 -13.61 -0.68
C VAL A 186 2.43 -12.48 -0.80
N ILE A 187 1.96 -11.23 -0.79
CA ILE A 187 2.83 -10.04 -0.77
C ILE A 187 3.65 -10.03 0.54
N THR A 188 2.99 -10.24 1.67
CA THR A 188 3.66 -10.34 2.97
C THR A 188 4.63 -11.55 3.02
N TYR A 189 4.26 -12.68 2.42
CA TYR A 189 5.13 -13.85 2.36
C TYR A 189 6.41 -13.59 1.56
N LEU A 190 6.30 -12.98 0.38
CA LEU A 190 7.41 -12.77 -0.54
C LEU A 190 8.29 -11.56 -0.14
N PHE A 191 7.69 -10.50 0.38
CA PHE A 191 8.32 -9.19 0.53
C PHE A 191 8.29 -8.65 1.96
N GLY A 192 7.79 -9.41 2.94
CA GLY A 192 7.84 -9.03 4.35
C GLY A 192 9.30 -8.88 4.81
N ALA A 193 9.64 -7.70 5.35
CA ALA A 193 11.00 -7.31 5.72
C ALA A 193 11.05 -6.48 7.01
N ALA A 194 10.11 -6.75 7.94
CA ALA A 194 10.05 -6.12 9.26
C ALA A 194 10.08 -7.19 10.38
N PRO A 195 11.18 -7.99 10.45
CA PRO A 195 11.20 -9.23 11.24
C PRO A 195 11.38 -9.05 12.74
N VAL A 196 11.86 -7.90 13.17
CA VAL A 196 12.17 -7.59 14.57
C VAL A 196 11.74 -6.18 14.91
N ALA A 197 11.45 -5.96 16.18
CA ALA A 197 11.21 -4.63 16.74
C ALA A 197 12.27 -4.33 17.80
N GLU A 198 12.65 -3.06 17.95
CA GLU A 198 13.57 -2.64 18.97
C GLU A 198 12.99 -2.83 20.38
N GLN A 199 13.86 -3.12 21.34
CA GLN A 199 13.45 -3.37 22.73
C GLN A 199 12.57 -2.23 23.28
N GLY A 200 11.40 -2.59 23.80
CA GLY A 200 10.43 -1.65 24.37
C GLY A 200 9.56 -0.94 23.33
N PHE A 201 9.57 -1.40 22.07
CA PHE A 201 8.59 -0.95 21.08
C PHE A 201 7.20 -1.46 21.44
N PHE A 202 7.06 -2.76 21.66
CA PHE A 202 5.85 -3.37 22.20
C PHE A 202 5.87 -3.40 23.73
N ASP A 203 4.70 -3.30 24.35
CA ASP A 203 4.55 -3.35 25.81
C ASP A 203 4.48 -4.80 26.33
N GLN A 204 4.39 -5.78 25.45
CA GLN A 204 4.34 -7.22 25.71
C GLN A 204 5.41 -7.96 24.91
N GLU A 205 5.73 -9.17 25.34
CA GLU A 205 6.59 -10.06 24.54
C GLU A 205 5.87 -10.49 23.27
N VAL A 206 6.58 -10.43 22.14
CA VAL A 206 6.12 -10.84 20.83
C VAL A 206 7.07 -11.88 20.25
N PRO A 207 6.61 -12.80 19.39
CA PRO A 207 7.49 -13.76 18.74
C PRO A 207 8.48 -13.04 17.80
N GLU A 208 9.75 -13.41 17.83
CA GLU A 208 10.81 -12.89 16.96
C GLU A 208 11.78 -14.00 16.57
N PRO A 209 12.29 -14.04 15.31
CA PRO A 209 11.89 -13.16 14.21
C PRO A 209 10.59 -13.60 13.55
N VAL A 210 9.84 -12.61 13.02
CA VAL A 210 8.64 -12.80 12.21
C VAL A 210 8.89 -12.34 10.76
N ARG A 211 7.94 -12.51 9.83
CA ARG A 211 8.10 -11.94 8.48
C ARG A 211 7.91 -10.44 8.47
N SER A 212 6.86 -9.93 9.13
CA SER A 212 6.57 -8.51 9.15
C SER A 212 5.64 -8.12 10.29
N PHE A 213 6.18 -7.47 11.32
CA PHE A 213 5.34 -6.82 12.34
C PHE A 213 4.47 -5.71 11.74
N ARG A 214 4.98 -4.95 10.77
CA ARG A 214 4.23 -3.87 10.14
C ARG A 214 2.95 -4.36 9.46
N ASN A 215 2.97 -5.55 8.86
CA ASN A 215 1.84 -6.12 8.13
C ASN A 215 0.97 -7.07 8.97
N SER A 216 1.22 -7.16 10.27
CA SER A 216 0.40 -7.87 11.27
C SER A 216 -0.49 -6.90 12.04
N ASP A 217 -1.33 -7.44 12.92
CA ASP A 217 -2.17 -6.66 13.84
C ASP A 217 -1.35 -5.97 14.95
N HIS A 218 -0.04 -6.24 15.04
CA HIS A 218 0.91 -5.45 15.83
C HIS A 218 1.34 -4.15 15.14
N GLY A 219 1.06 -3.98 13.85
CA GLY A 219 1.29 -2.77 13.10
C GLY A 219 0.21 -1.71 13.34
N TYR A 220 0.13 -0.74 12.41
CA TYR A 220 -0.93 0.25 12.45
C TYR A 220 -2.23 -0.33 11.89
N VAL A 221 -3.24 -0.45 12.73
CA VAL A 221 -4.58 -0.94 12.38
C VAL A 221 -5.65 -0.05 13.03
N ASN A 222 -6.84 0.01 12.44
CA ASN A 222 -7.99 0.61 13.12
C ASN A 222 -8.42 -0.24 14.32
N LYS A 223 -9.21 0.36 15.22
CA LYS A 223 -9.86 -0.38 16.28
C LYS A 223 -10.79 -1.46 15.71
N GLU A 224 -10.95 -2.56 16.44
CA GLU A 224 -11.70 -3.74 16.01
C GLU A 224 -13.15 -3.45 15.61
N GLU A 225 -13.75 -2.39 16.22
CA GLU A 225 -15.12 -1.97 15.93
C GLU A 225 -15.30 -1.36 14.54
N ILE A 226 -14.21 -0.91 13.90
CA ILE A 226 -14.26 -0.29 12.57
C ILE A 226 -14.22 -1.38 11.49
N GLN A 227 -15.40 -1.79 11.05
CA GLN A 227 -15.58 -2.80 10.01
C GLN A 227 -16.19 -2.17 8.75
N VAL A 228 -15.48 -2.19 7.64
CA VAL A 228 -15.93 -1.63 6.36
C VAL A 228 -16.01 -2.73 5.32
N SER A 229 -17.22 -2.95 4.79
CA SER A 229 -17.44 -3.94 3.74
C SER A 229 -16.92 -3.44 2.39
N PHE A 230 -16.34 -4.32 1.62
CA PHE A 230 -15.97 -4.14 0.22
C PHE A 230 -16.93 -4.89 -0.73
N ALA A 231 -18.12 -5.27 -0.25
CA ALA A 231 -19.10 -5.98 -1.08
C ALA A 231 -19.59 -5.14 -2.25
N SER A 232 -19.83 -3.85 -1.99
CA SER A 232 -20.09 -2.84 -3.02
C SER A 232 -19.36 -1.54 -2.72
N LEU A 233 -19.24 -0.66 -3.71
CA LEU A 233 -18.65 0.66 -3.51
C LEU A 233 -19.55 1.55 -2.66
N GLU A 234 -20.85 1.39 -2.75
CA GLU A 234 -21.86 2.06 -1.93
C GLU A 234 -21.73 1.66 -0.44
N ASP A 235 -21.57 0.36 -0.16
CA ASP A 235 -21.35 -0.13 1.21
C ASP A 235 -20.07 0.43 1.80
N TYR A 236 -18.97 0.41 1.02
CA TYR A 236 -17.68 0.98 1.42
C TYR A 236 -17.79 2.46 1.79
N VAL A 237 -18.39 3.27 0.91
CA VAL A 237 -18.53 4.71 1.12
C VAL A 237 -19.45 4.98 2.31
N SER A 238 -20.62 4.35 2.36
CA SER A 238 -21.63 4.58 3.40
C SER A 238 -21.14 4.16 4.79
N ALA A 239 -20.38 3.04 4.88
CA ALA A 239 -19.82 2.61 6.17
C ALA A 239 -18.84 3.66 6.73
N ILE A 240 -17.93 4.18 5.90
CA ILE A 240 -16.95 5.19 6.34
C ILE A 240 -17.65 6.50 6.75
N GLU A 241 -18.63 6.95 5.97
CA GLU A 241 -19.42 8.14 6.31
C GLU A 241 -20.17 7.97 7.65
N ASN A 242 -20.79 6.82 7.88
CA ASN A 242 -21.47 6.52 9.14
C ASN A 242 -20.51 6.57 10.33
N TYR A 243 -19.30 6.00 10.23
CA TYR A 243 -18.29 6.09 11.30
C TYR A 243 -17.83 7.52 11.56
N ILE A 244 -17.77 8.36 10.52
CA ILE A 244 -17.45 9.80 10.69
C ILE A 244 -18.62 10.53 11.38
N GLU A 245 -19.87 10.28 10.99
CA GLU A 245 -21.05 10.88 11.61
C GLU A 245 -21.21 10.47 13.09
N GLN A 246 -20.82 9.24 13.44
CA GLN A 246 -20.84 8.73 14.82
C GLN A 246 -19.65 9.23 15.65
N GLY A 247 -18.62 9.80 15.01
CA GLY A 247 -17.40 10.27 15.67
C GLY A 247 -16.36 9.18 15.95
N ASP A 248 -16.56 7.98 15.42
CA ASP A 248 -15.59 6.87 15.49
C ASP A 248 -14.36 7.11 14.61
N LEU A 249 -14.57 7.80 13.49
CA LEU A 249 -13.52 8.35 12.62
C LEU A 249 -13.66 9.87 12.54
N ILE A 250 -12.52 10.59 12.47
CA ILE A 250 -12.52 12.05 12.27
C ILE A 250 -12.53 12.44 10.78
N ALA A 251 -12.06 11.55 9.93
CA ALA A 251 -11.97 11.76 8.48
C ALA A 251 -11.85 10.43 7.74
N GLU A 252 -12.22 10.40 6.45
CA GLU A 252 -12.15 9.20 5.58
C GLU A 252 -10.75 8.58 5.55
N LYS A 253 -9.70 9.40 5.61
CA LYS A 253 -8.31 8.95 5.57
C LYS A 253 -7.86 8.23 6.86
N GLU A 254 -8.61 8.32 7.96
CA GLU A 254 -8.35 7.58 9.18
C GLU A 254 -8.68 6.09 9.02
N PHE A 255 -9.64 5.74 8.15
CA PHE A 255 -9.88 4.34 7.86
C PHE A 255 -8.64 3.71 7.23
N TYR A 256 -8.05 2.75 7.95
CA TYR A 256 -6.90 1.99 7.47
C TYR A 256 -7.35 0.73 6.75
N SER A 257 -6.80 0.53 5.56
CA SER A 257 -6.91 -0.71 4.80
C SER A 257 -5.61 -0.94 4.03
N ALA A 258 -5.27 -2.20 3.76
CA ALA A 258 -4.11 -2.54 2.94
C ALA A 258 -4.25 -2.08 1.47
N VAL A 259 -5.46 -1.72 1.06
CA VAL A 259 -5.73 -1.06 -0.23
C VAL A 259 -6.72 0.08 -0.04
N ARG A 260 -6.50 1.19 -0.75
CA ARG A 260 -7.42 2.36 -0.79
C ARG A 260 -7.80 2.71 -2.22
N PHE A 261 -9.05 3.12 -2.40
CA PHE A 261 -9.52 3.78 -3.62
C PHE A 261 -9.02 5.23 -3.64
N ARG A 262 -8.54 5.68 -4.81
CA ARG A 262 -7.92 6.99 -4.98
C ARG A 262 -8.41 7.72 -6.24
N GLY A 263 -8.15 9.04 -6.28
CA GLY A 263 -8.44 9.92 -7.41
C GLY A 263 -9.52 10.96 -7.15
N GLN A 264 -10.25 10.85 -6.05
CA GLN A 264 -11.26 11.82 -5.63
C GLN A 264 -10.89 12.44 -4.28
N LYS A 265 -11.43 13.65 -4.01
CA LYS A 265 -11.19 14.35 -2.74
C LYS A 265 -11.98 13.76 -1.59
N VAL A 266 -13.16 13.20 -1.88
CA VAL A 266 -14.06 12.54 -0.91
C VAL A 266 -14.54 11.22 -1.52
N ASN A 267 -14.76 10.22 -0.68
CA ASN A 267 -15.14 8.87 -1.12
C ASN A 267 -16.48 8.83 -1.86
N ARG A 268 -17.47 9.65 -1.44
CA ARG A 268 -18.77 9.74 -2.12
C ARG A 268 -18.62 10.05 -3.62
N SER A 269 -17.63 10.85 -3.98
CA SER A 269 -17.37 11.20 -5.39
C SER A 269 -16.91 10.04 -6.25
N PHE A 270 -16.50 8.89 -5.68
CA PHE A 270 -16.21 7.69 -6.48
C PHE A 270 -17.44 7.17 -7.21
N LEU A 271 -18.63 7.33 -6.63
CA LEU A 271 -19.88 6.86 -7.24
C LEU A 271 -20.18 7.59 -8.56
N ASP A 272 -19.90 8.90 -8.61
CA ASP A 272 -20.25 9.75 -9.76
C ASP A 272 -19.08 9.98 -10.73
N LYS A 273 -17.83 10.02 -10.20
CA LYS A 273 -16.63 10.40 -10.97
C LYS A 273 -15.68 9.25 -11.22
N GLY A 274 -15.89 8.14 -10.52
CA GLY A 274 -15.08 6.94 -10.63
C GLY A 274 -13.79 6.95 -9.82
N ILE A 275 -13.30 5.76 -9.53
CA ILE A 275 -11.98 5.49 -8.97
C ILE A 275 -10.94 5.72 -10.07
N THR A 276 -9.85 6.42 -9.76
CA THR A 276 -8.76 6.64 -10.72
C THR A 276 -7.72 5.55 -10.62
N TYR A 277 -7.26 5.24 -9.40
CA TYR A 277 -6.24 4.23 -9.13
C TYR A 277 -6.41 3.60 -7.75
N LEU A 278 -5.65 2.52 -7.50
CA LEU A 278 -5.54 1.91 -6.17
C LEU A 278 -4.18 2.21 -5.55
N GLU A 279 -4.19 2.46 -4.25
CA GLU A 279 -3.03 2.58 -3.39
C GLU A 279 -2.92 1.31 -2.54
N PHE A 280 -1.89 0.52 -2.78
CA PHE A 280 -1.56 -0.70 -2.03
C PHE A 280 -0.52 -0.38 -0.97
N ARG A 281 -0.77 -0.72 0.29
CA ARG A 281 -0.08 -0.16 1.45
C ARG A 281 0.75 -1.13 2.27
N ASN A 282 0.72 -2.43 2.00
CA ASN A 282 1.37 -3.45 2.81
C ASN A 282 2.78 -3.86 2.32
N PHE A 283 3.60 -2.87 1.92
CA PHE A 283 4.99 -3.12 1.52
C PHE A 283 5.96 -2.57 2.57
N ASP A 284 6.82 -3.47 3.08
CA ASP A 284 7.91 -3.10 3.96
C ASP A 284 9.05 -2.42 3.19
N LEU A 285 9.85 -1.63 3.90
CA LEU A 285 11.13 -1.16 3.40
C LEU A 285 12.10 -2.35 3.33
N ASN A 286 12.60 -2.66 2.14
CA ASN A 286 13.67 -3.64 1.98
C ASN A 286 15.02 -2.98 2.30
N PRO A 287 15.71 -3.35 3.38
CA PRO A 287 16.97 -2.72 3.80
C PRO A 287 18.14 -3.00 2.86
N PHE A 288 18.02 -4.00 1.98
CA PHE A 288 19.05 -4.35 0.98
C PHE A 288 18.90 -3.52 -0.30
N GLU A 289 17.83 -2.73 -0.42
CA GLU A 289 17.58 -1.84 -1.52
C GLU A 289 17.73 -0.37 -1.08
N ARG A 290 18.60 0.37 -1.77
CA ARG A 290 18.87 1.78 -1.44
C ARG A 290 17.62 2.65 -1.35
N ILE A 291 16.63 2.36 -2.16
CA ILE A 291 15.35 3.08 -2.22
C ILE A 291 14.21 2.34 -1.53
N GLY A 292 14.49 1.25 -0.83
CA GLY A 292 13.53 0.47 -0.05
C GLY A 292 12.69 -0.53 -0.85
N ILE A 293 12.81 -0.57 -2.19
CA ILE A 293 12.08 -1.51 -3.06
C ILE A 293 12.91 -1.87 -4.29
N SER A 294 12.92 -3.15 -4.69
CA SER A 294 13.62 -3.63 -5.88
C SER A 294 12.78 -3.48 -7.15
N GLN A 295 13.44 -3.52 -8.31
CA GLN A 295 12.74 -3.61 -9.61
C GLN A 295 11.91 -4.90 -9.67
N THR A 296 12.52 -6.03 -9.29
CA THR A 296 11.82 -7.32 -9.26
C THR A 296 10.57 -7.29 -8.40
N THR A 297 10.64 -6.69 -7.20
CA THR A 297 9.44 -6.53 -6.35
C THR A 297 8.33 -5.77 -7.08
N MET A 298 8.66 -4.64 -7.70
CA MET A 298 7.66 -3.82 -8.40
C MET A 298 7.03 -4.57 -9.58
N ASP A 299 7.82 -5.31 -10.34
CA ASP A 299 7.35 -6.07 -11.51
C ASP A 299 6.53 -7.29 -11.08
N THR A 300 6.97 -8.01 -10.04
CA THR A 300 6.21 -9.14 -9.47
C THR A 300 4.86 -8.68 -8.92
N VAL A 301 4.83 -7.55 -8.20
CA VAL A 301 3.57 -6.98 -7.68
C VAL A 301 2.63 -6.62 -8.83
N HIS A 302 3.13 -5.98 -9.88
CA HIS A 302 2.31 -5.67 -11.06
C HIS A 302 1.68 -6.93 -11.65
N LEU A 303 2.47 -7.99 -11.84
CA LEU A 303 1.97 -9.25 -12.40
C LEU A 303 0.95 -9.93 -11.46
N LEU A 304 1.19 -9.92 -10.15
CA LEU A 304 0.23 -10.43 -9.15
C LEU A 304 -1.09 -9.65 -9.17
N LEU A 305 -1.04 -8.31 -9.29
CA LEU A 305 -2.26 -7.50 -9.38
C LEU A 305 -3.09 -7.82 -10.63
N LEU A 306 -2.42 -8.08 -11.76
CA LEU A 306 -3.10 -8.54 -12.97
C LEU A 306 -3.68 -9.95 -12.81
N ALA A 307 -2.98 -10.85 -12.11
CA ALA A 307 -3.51 -12.17 -11.79
C ALA A 307 -4.72 -12.08 -10.84
N PHE A 308 -4.72 -11.19 -9.86
CA PHE A 308 -5.88 -10.92 -9.00
C PHE A 308 -7.07 -10.35 -9.78
N LEU A 309 -6.80 -9.55 -10.81
CA LEU A 309 -7.86 -9.10 -11.72
C LEU A 309 -8.37 -10.24 -12.62
N TRP A 310 -7.50 -11.19 -13.00
CA TRP A 310 -7.85 -12.38 -13.78
C TRP A 310 -8.70 -13.38 -13.01
N MET A 311 -8.47 -13.57 -11.71
CA MET A 311 -9.23 -14.47 -10.84
C MET A 311 -10.71 -14.05 -10.76
N ASP A 312 -11.60 -14.97 -10.40
CA ASP A 312 -12.99 -14.64 -10.10
C ASP A 312 -13.10 -13.75 -8.84
N ALA A 313 -14.13 -12.91 -8.80
CA ALA A 313 -14.48 -12.22 -7.57
C ALA A 313 -15.01 -13.21 -6.51
N PRO A 314 -14.78 -12.98 -5.21
CA PRO A 314 -15.35 -13.82 -4.17
C PRO A 314 -16.88 -13.81 -4.19
N GLU A 315 -17.51 -14.97 -4.02
CA GLU A 315 -18.99 -15.05 -3.90
C GLU A 315 -19.50 -14.37 -2.61
N ASN A 316 -18.79 -14.58 -1.50
CA ASN A 316 -19.04 -13.89 -0.24
C ASN A 316 -17.81 -13.05 0.12
N VAL A 317 -17.87 -11.77 -0.20
CA VAL A 317 -16.75 -10.84 -0.08
C VAL A 317 -16.29 -10.75 1.37
N ASP A 318 -17.17 -10.45 2.32
CA ASP A 318 -16.78 -10.20 3.72
C ASP A 318 -16.12 -11.44 4.34
N GLN A 319 -16.65 -12.63 4.05
CA GLN A 319 -16.06 -13.90 4.49
C GLN A 319 -14.68 -14.12 3.86
N ALA A 320 -14.53 -13.86 2.57
CA ALA A 320 -13.26 -14.01 1.86
C ALA A 320 -12.19 -13.04 2.39
N LEU A 321 -12.58 -11.80 2.68
CA LEU A 321 -11.69 -10.81 3.24
C LEU A 321 -11.26 -11.16 4.68
N ALA A 322 -12.17 -11.65 5.50
CA ALA A 322 -11.85 -12.14 6.84
C ALA A 322 -10.86 -13.32 6.80
N GLN A 323 -11.06 -14.27 5.88
CA GLN A 323 -10.11 -15.37 5.65
C GLN A 323 -8.74 -14.85 5.18
N GLY A 324 -8.73 -13.88 4.25
CA GLY A 324 -7.51 -13.24 3.75
C GLY A 324 -6.75 -12.51 4.86
N HIS A 325 -7.46 -11.79 5.74
CA HIS A 325 -6.87 -11.15 6.91
C HIS A 325 -6.26 -12.18 7.87
N ALA A 326 -7.00 -13.22 8.26
CA ALA A 326 -6.50 -14.26 9.16
C ALA A 326 -5.26 -14.99 8.59
N LEU A 327 -5.25 -15.25 7.27
CA LEU A 327 -4.11 -15.87 6.62
C LEU A 327 -2.91 -14.92 6.54
N ASN A 328 -3.14 -13.64 6.27
CA ASN A 328 -2.10 -12.62 6.30
C ASN A 328 -1.48 -12.48 7.70
N GLU A 329 -2.28 -12.46 8.76
CA GLU A 329 -1.81 -12.40 10.14
C GLU A 329 -0.92 -13.60 10.47
N LYS A 330 -1.39 -14.81 10.13
CA LYS A 330 -0.59 -16.03 10.29
C LYS A 330 0.75 -15.95 9.55
N VAL A 331 0.77 -15.45 8.31
CA VAL A 331 1.99 -15.28 7.52
C VAL A 331 2.90 -14.21 8.10
N ALA A 332 2.34 -13.06 8.47
CA ALA A 332 3.10 -11.93 8.99
C ALA A 332 3.85 -12.30 10.28
N LEU A 333 3.21 -13.08 11.17
CA LEU A 333 3.79 -13.53 12.44
C LEU A 333 4.54 -14.88 12.35
N SER A 334 4.59 -15.51 11.17
CA SER A 334 5.40 -16.71 10.99
C SER A 334 6.89 -16.38 10.90
N HIS A 335 7.74 -17.35 11.30
CA HIS A 335 9.18 -17.23 11.11
C HIS A 335 9.52 -17.05 9.61
N PRO A 336 10.49 -16.19 9.22
CA PRO A 336 10.81 -15.91 7.82
C PRO A 336 11.16 -17.15 6.97
N LEU A 337 11.64 -18.21 7.58
CA LEU A 337 12.02 -19.47 6.90
C LEU A 337 10.88 -20.50 6.87
N GLU A 338 9.70 -20.21 7.43
CA GLU A 338 8.57 -21.12 7.34
C GLU A 338 8.05 -21.26 5.90
N PRO A 339 7.62 -22.48 5.50
CA PRO A 339 7.07 -22.71 4.17
C PRO A 339 5.75 -21.98 3.96
N LEU A 340 5.24 -22.04 2.73
CA LEU A 340 3.94 -21.48 2.35
C LEU A 340 2.81 -22.00 3.27
N PRO A 341 1.91 -21.12 3.69
CA PRO A 341 0.92 -21.44 4.73
C PRO A 341 -0.25 -22.31 4.23
N SER A 342 -0.47 -22.38 2.92
CA SER A 342 -1.57 -23.08 2.28
C SER A 342 -1.24 -23.44 0.84
N GLU A 343 -1.18 -24.74 0.56
CA GLU A 343 -0.96 -25.24 -0.82
C GLU A 343 -2.13 -24.88 -1.74
N ALA A 344 -3.37 -25.03 -1.26
CA ALA A 344 -4.58 -24.73 -2.05
C ALA A 344 -4.66 -23.26 -2.46
N GLU A 345 -4.41 -22.32 -1.52
CA GLU A 345 -4.41 -20.88 -1.83
C GLU A 345 -3.27 -20.51 -2.76
N THR A 346 -2.10 -21.11 -2.59
CA THR A 346 -0.95 -20.93 -3.48
C THR A 346 -1.27 -21.43 -4.87
N GLN A 347 -1.91 -22.60 -4.99
CA GLN A 347 -2.32 -23.18 -6.28
C GLN A 347 -3.31 -22.27 -7.01
N ASN A 348 -4.24 -21.61 -6.31
CA ASN A 348 -5.17 -20.65 -6.93
C ASN A 348 -4.41 -19.48 -7.58
N ILE A 349 -3.43 -18.93 -6.88
CA ILE A 349 -2.62 -17.79 -7.38
C ILE A 349 -1.73 -18.24 -8.56
N THR A 350 -1.02 -19.36 -8.42
CA THR A 350 -0.13 -19.85 -9.47
C THR A 350 -0.90 -20.23 -10.72
N THR A 351 -2.07 -20.87 -10.57
CA THR A 351 -2.95 -21.18 -11.70
C THR A 351 -3.41 -19.92 -12.43
N ALA A 352 -3.80 -18.87 -11.71
CA ALA A 352 -4.20 -17.61 -12.32
C ALA A 352 -3.03 -16.92 -13.04
N LEU A 353 -1.83 -16.94 -12.44
CA LEU A 353 -0.61 -16.43 -13.07
C LEU A 353 -0.27 -17.18 -14.35
N ASP A 354 -0.25 -18.51 -14.31
CA ASP A 354 0.06 -19.36 -15.46
C ASP A 354 -0.94 -19.12 -16.61
N GLN A 355 -2.24 -19.06 -16.31
CA GLN A 355 -3.28 -18.76 -17.30
C GLN A 355 -3.10 -17.37 -17.92
N LEU A 356 -2.85 -16.35 -17.10
CA LEU A 356 -2.61 -14.97 -17.56
C LEU A 356 -1.37 -14.91 -18.48
N VAL A 357 -0.25 -15.48 -18.01
CA VAL A 357 1.03 -15.51 -18.74
C VAL A 357 0.90 -16.25 -20.06
N GLN A 358 0.21 -17.39 -20.07
CA GLN A 358 -0.02 -18.18 -21.27
C GLN A 358 -0.94 -17.45 -22.24
N HIS A 359 -2.03 -16.84 -21.77
CA HIS A 359 -3.01 -16.16 -22.61
C HIS A 359 -2.42 -14.95 -23.34
N PHE A 360 -1.62 -14.12 -22.65
CA PHE A 360 -1.04 -12.90 -23.20
C PHE A 360 0.41 -13.07 -23.68
N GLY A 361 0.97 -14.26 -23.65
CA GLY A 361 2.33 -14.52 -24.13
C GLY A 361 3.42 -13.82 -23.29
N LEU A 362 3.25 -13.69 -21.98
CA LEU A 362 4.15 -12.95 -21.08
C LEU A 362 5.33 -13.77 -20.55
N SER A 363 5.70 -14.87 -21.22
CA SER A 363 6.72 -15.82 -20.73
C SER A 363 8.09 -15.18 -20.48
N GLU A 364 8.51 -14.24 -21.34
CA GLU A 364 9.80 -13.53 -21.17
C GLU A 364 9.75 -12.57 -19.97
N TYR A 365 8.63 -11.89 -19.75
CA TYR A 365 8.42 -11.03 -18.59
C TYR A 365 8.42 -11.83 -17.29
N HIS A 366 7.76 -12.98 -17.30
CA HIS A 366 7.67 -13.88 -16.13
C HIS A 366 9.02 -14.54 -15.80
N GLN A 367 9.84 -14.90 -16.79
CA GLN A 367 11.16 -15.52 -16.57
C GLN A 367 12.19 -14.55 -15.95
N GLY A 368 11.97 -13.25 -16.06
CA GLY A 368 12.79 -12.22 -15.44
C GLY A 368 12.48 -11.96 -13.96
N LEU A 369 11.41 -12.53 -13.47
CA LEU A 369 10.93 -12.42 -12.08
C LEU A 369 11.23 -13.69 -11.29
#